data_54bcc149f4baaa74f5419ba2f05cdfb9
#
_entry.id   54bcc149f4baaa74f5419ba2f05cdfb9
#
_cell.length_a   1.000
_cell.length_b   1.000
_cell.length_c   1.000
_cell.angle_alpha   90.00
_cell.angle_beta   90.00
_cell.angle_gamma   90.00
#
_symmetry.space_group_name_H-M   'P 1'
#
loop_
_entity.id
_entity.type
_entity.pdbx_description
1 polymer ?
#
loop_
_entity_poly.entity_id
_entity_poly.type
_entity_poly.pdbx_seq_one_letter_code
_entity_poly.pdbx_strand_id
1 'polypeptide(L)'
;MLYYLFRFLEEYGISGSHMWGYISFRSLLALILSLVISAWFGEKFIKYLKRKQITETARDASIDPFGVKKIGVPSMGGVIIIVSILVPVLLLGRLRNIYLILMIVTTLWLGVLGGMDDFIKIFRHDKEGLKGRYKIVGQVGIGLIVGLVLWASPDVKMNENLVYERQGQEIVVKHQSEAHKSLKTTIPFVKSHNLDYSRITSIFGEHRVAAGWILFVIMTIIVVTAVSNGANLNDGMDGMCAGNSAIIGVALGILAYVSSHIEYASYLNIMYIPESQELVVFLCAFVGALIGFLWYNAYPAQVFMGDTGSLTIGGIIAVTAIIIHKELLLPILCGIFFVESLSVILQVYYYKLGKRRGVKQRIFKRTPIHDNFRTQDSQLDPDCKYLWKKPRNCYHESKITIRFWIVTIILAALTIITLKIR
;
A
#
# COMPACT_ATOMS: atom_id res chain seq x y z
N MET A 1 22.18 -7.55 -5.08
CA MET A 1 23.40 -8.01 -5.80
C MET A 1 24.58 -7.09 -5.52
N LEU A 2 24.52 -5.80 -5.83
CA LEU A 2 25.60 -4.84 -5.57
C LEU A 2 25.99 -4.79 -4.08
N TYR A 3 25.02 -4.87 -3.16
CA TYR A 3 25.28 -4.95 -1.72
C TYR A 3 26.30 -6.04 -1.38
N TYR A 4 26.13 -7.26 -1.89
CA TYR A 4 27.05 -8.37 -1.60
C TYR A 4 28.41 -8.20 -2.29
N LEU A 5 28.41 -7.66 -3.52
CA LEU A 5 29.65 -7.38 -4.23
C LEU A 5 30.52 -6.36 -3.47
N PHE A 6 29.91 -5.25 -3.02
CA PHE A 6 30.66 -4.22 -2.30
C PHE A 6 31.05 -4.65 -0.89
N ARG A 7 30.28 -5.51 -0.22
CA ARG A 7 30.70 -6.13 1.04
C ARG A 7 31.90 -7.04 0.84
N PHE A 8 31.94 -7.80 -0.24
CA PHE A 8 33.12 -8.58 -0.60
C PHE A 8 34.33 -7.68 -0.91
N LEU A 9 34.15 -6.59 -1.64
CA LEU A 9 35.21 -5.62 -1.94
C LEU A 9 35.72 -4.87 -0.69
N GLU A 10 34.88 -4.71 0.33
CA GLU A 10 35.23 -4.13 1.62
C GLU A 10 36.27 -5.01 2.35
N GLU A 11 36.14 -6.33 2.28
CA GLU A 11 37.12 -7.29 2.84
C GLU A 11 38.53 -7.15 2.23
N TYR A 12 38.59 -6.64 0.97
CA TYR A 12 39.86 -6.34 0.29
C TYR A 12 40.35 -4.89 0.50
N GLY A 13 39.70 -4.11 1.36
CA GLY A 13 40.13 -2.75 1.71
C GLY A 13 39.93 -1.72 0.61
N ILE A 14 39.02 -1.96 -0.35
CA ILE A 14 38.76 -1.02 -1.45
C ILE A 14 38.05 0.22 -0.90
N SER A 15 38.64 1.40 -1.11
CA SER A 15 38.09 2.67 -0.66
C SER A 15 36.69 2.91 -1.27
N GLY A 16 35.72 3.35 -0.43
CA GLY A 16 34.33 3.62 -0.85
C GLY A 16 33.39 2.42 -0.79
N SER A 17 33.86 1.18 -0.66
CA SER A 17 33.01 0.00 -0.52
C SER A 17 32.18 0.04 0.76
N HIS A 18 32.69 0.64 1.82
CA HIS A 18 32.04 0.83 3.10
C HIS A 18 30.69 1.56 3.04
N MET A 19 30.52 2.49 2.09
CA MET A 19 29.27 3.25 1.91
C MET A 19 28.06 2.36 1.64
N TRP A 20 28.25 1.22 1.01
CA TRP A 20 27.19 0.27 0.69
C TRP A 20 26.63 -0.48 1.91
N GLY A 21 27.32 -0.43 3.05
CA GLY A 21 26.83 -0.89 4.34
C GLY A 21 25.75 0.02 4.93
N TYR A 22 25.78 1.33 4.64
CA TYR A 22 24.83 2.29 5.20
C TYR A 22 23.45 2.20 4.53
N ILE A 23 22.43 2.06 5.36
CA ILE A 23 21.03 1.99 4.89
C ILE A 23 20.60 3.28 4.22
N SER A 24 20.95 4.44 4.80
CA SER A 24 20.64 5.75 4.24
C SER A 24 21.13 5.91 2.80
N PHE A 25 22.39 5.50 2.53
CA PHE A 25 22.95 5.53 1.19
C PHE A 25 22.17 4.64 0.23
N ARG A 26 21.92 3.36 0.60
CA ARG A 26 21.19 2.40 -0.23
C ARG A 26 19.74 2.82 -0.47
N SER A 27 19.09 3.38 0.54
CA SER A 27 17.70 3.83 0.44
C SER A 27 17.53 5.02 -0.51
N LEU A 28 18.39 6.04 -0.39
CA LEU A 28 18.38 7.18 -1.30
C LEU A 28 18.74 6.78 -2.73
N LEU A 29 19.73 5.91 -2.88
CA LEU A 29 20.09 5.38 -4.20
C LEU A 29 18.95 4.55 -4.82
N ALA A 30 18.25 3.76 -4.00
CA ALA A 30 17.08 3.00 -4.43
C ALA A 30 15.95 3.91 -4.92
N LEU A 31 15.68 5.00 -4.22
CA LEU A 31 14.69 6.00 -4.61
C LEU A 31 15.04 6.63 -5.96
N ILE A 32 16.28 7.11 -6.11
CA ILE A 32 16.73 7.77 -7.35
C ILE A 32 16.70 6.78 -8.52
N LEU A 33 17.26 5.58 -8.32
CA LEU A 33 17.34 4.56 -9.36
C LEU A 33 15.94 4.11 -9.81
N SER A 34 15.03 3.92 -8.85
CA SER A 34 13.64 3.54 -9.12
C SER A 34 12.90 4.62 -9.92
N LEU A 35 13.07 5.89 -9.54
CA LEU A 35 12.49 7.03 -10.26
C LEU A 35 13.01 7.10 -11.71
N VAL A 36 14.32 6.98 -11.88
CA VAL A 36 14.96 7.03 -13.21
C VAL A 36 14.50 5.84 -14.07
N ILE A 37 14.44 4.63 -13.50
CA ILE A 37 13.95 3.45 -14.22
C ILE A 37 12.49 3.65 -14.61
N SER A 38 11.64 4.15 -13.71
CA SER A 38 10.22 4.40 -13.99
C SER A 38 10.05 5.40 -15.13
N ALA A 39 10.83 6.48 -15.14
CA ALA A 39 10.78 7.47 -16.20
C ALA A 39 11.30 6.91 -17.54
N TRP A 40 12.46 6.27 -17.55
CA TRP A 40 13.09 5.77 -18.77
C TRP A 40 12.38 4.53 -19.36
N PHE A 41 12.09 3.52 -18.53
CA PHE A 41 11.39 2.32 -18.94
C PHE A 41 9.94 2.62 -19.28
N GLY A 42 9.29 3.53 -18.50
CA GLY A 42 7.92 3.96 -18.71
C GLY A 42 7.68 4.48 -20.13
N GLU A 43 8.54 5.36 -20.64
CA GLU A 43 8.40 5.88 -22.01
C GLU A 43 8.42 4.76 -23.07
N LYS A 44 9.39 3.85 -22.93
CA LYS A 44 9.54 2.72 -23.88
C LYS A 44 8.36 1.77 -23.81
N PHE A 45 7.89 1.46 -22.58
CA PHE A 45 6.79 0.54 -22.35
C PHE A 45 5.46 1.13 -22.85
N ILE A 46 5.20 2.42 -22.62
CA ILE A 46 4.01 3.12 -23.13
C ILE A 46 3.99 3.09 -24.68
N LYS A 47 5.13 3.37 -25.32
CA LYS A 47 5.25 3.26 -26.79
C LYS A 47 4.98 1.84 -27.29
N TYR A 48 5.46 0.83 -26.57
CA TYR A 48 5.19 -0.58 -26.88
C TYR A 48 3.69 -0.91 -26.76
N LEU A 49 3.04 -0.51 -25.67
CA LEU A 49 1.61 -0.74 -25.45
C LEU A 49 0.75 -0.06 -26.54
N LYS A 50 1.08 1.19 -26.90
CA LYS A 50 0.39 1.91 -27.97
C LYS A 50 0.54 1.22 -29.33
N ARG A 51 1.72 0.71 -29.67
CA ARG A 51 1.95 -0.05 -30.92
C ARG A 51 1.15 -1.35 -30.99
N LYS A 52 0.94 -1.99 -29.84
CA LYS A 52 0.14 -3.22 -29.71
C LYS A 52 -1.35 -2.95 -29.57
N GLN A 53 -1.80 -1.68 -29.59
CA GLN A 53 -3.20 -1.27 -29.38
C GLN A 53 -3.79 -1.80 -28.08
N ILE A 54 -2.98 -1.97 -27.05
CA ILE A 54 -3.37 -2.41 -25.71
C ILE A 54 -3.98 -1.20 -24.99
N THR A 55 -5.19 -0.84 -25.36
CA THR A 55 -5.91 0.32 -24.83
C THR A 55 -7.20 -0.13 -24.16
N GLU A 56 -7.61 0.60 -23.14
CA GLU A 56 -8.89 0.34 -22.49
C GLU A 56 -10.05 0.70 -23.44
N THR A 57 -11.11 -0.11 -23.45
CA THR A 57 -12.34 0.23 -24.18
C THR A 57 -12.96 1.47 -23.60
N ALA A 58 -13.33 2.43 -24.47
CA ALA A 58 -13.95 3.68 -24.06
C ALA A 58 -15.14 3.43 -23.11
N ARG A 59 -15.14 4.10 -21.96
CA ARG A 59 -16.33 4.18 -21.12
C ARG A 59 -17.37 5.05 -21.84
N ASP A 60 -18.65 4.72 -21.67
CA ASP A 60 -19.74 5.51 -22.26
C ASP A 60 -19.58 6.99 -21.89
N ALA A 61 -19.59 7.88 -22.89
CA ALA A 61 -19.52 9.33 -22.70
C ALA A 61 -20.64 9.88 -21.80
N SER A 62 -21.78 9.19 -21.71
CA SER A 62 -22.87 9.49 -20.78
C SER A 62 -22.49 9.26 -19.32
N ILE A 63 -21.44 8.44 -19.06
CA ILE A 63 -21.01 8.07 -17.73
C ILE A 63 -19.84 8.93 -17.27
N ASP A 64 -18.98 9.35 -18.20
CA ASP A 64 -17.80 10.16 -17.92
C ASP A 64 -17.66 11.29 -18.95
N PRO A 65 -18.09 12.53 -18.63
CA PRO A 65 -17.99 13.66 -19.54
C PRO A 65 -16.53 14.01 -19.91
N PHE A 66 -15.57 13.58 -19.09
CA PHE A 66 -14.13 13.75 -19.32
C PHE A 66 -13.51 12.53 -20.00
N GLY A 67 -14.20 11.39 -20.03
CA GLY A 67 -13.71 10.09 -20.54
C GLY A 67 -13.44 10.08 -22.05
N VAL A 68 -14.09 10.97 -22.82
CA VAL A 68 -13.85 11.11 -24.27
C VAL A 68 -12.38 11.45 -24.57
N LYS A 69 -11.69 12.16 -23.67
CA LYS A 69 -10.25 12.47 -23.78
C LYS A 69 -9.33 11.30 -23.44
N LYS A 70 -9.86 10.22 -22.87
CA LYS A 70 -9.12 9.04 -22.40
C LYS A 70 -9.11 7.88 -23.42
N ILE A 71 -9.78 8.06 -24.56
CA ILE A 71 -9.78 7.06 -25.64
C ILE A 71 -8.35 6.87 -26.17
N GLY A 72 -7.90 5.62 -26.23
CA GLY A 72 -6.58 5.29 -26.74
C GLY A 72 -5.43 5.37 -25.74
N VAL A 73 -5.72 5.65 -24.45
CA VAL A 73 -4.74 5.57 -23.38
C VAL A 73 -4.50 4.10 -23.03
N PRO A 74 -3.25 3.61 -23.05
CA PRO A 74 -2.95 2.23 -22.70
C PRO A 74 -3.16 1.95 -21.20
N SER A 75 -3.59 0.72 -20.88
CA SER A 75 -3.66 0.17 -19.52
C SER A 75 -2.44 -0.71 -19.22
N MET A 76 -2.39 -1.34 -18.04
CA MET A 76 -1.27 -2.18 -17.54
C MET A 76 0.00 -1.38 -17.15
N GLY A 77 -0.13 -0.11 -16.82
CA GLY A 77 1.00 0.71 -16.33
C GLY A 77 1.63 0.20 -15.04
N GLY A 78 0.93 -0.65 -14.29
CA GLY A 78 1.45 -1.34 -13.10
C GLY A 78 2.75 -2.11 -13.33
N VAL A 79 2.99 -2.60 -14.55
CA VAL A 79 4.26 -3.26 -14.91
C VAL A 79 5.44 -2.30 -14.76
N ILE A 80 5.26 -1.01 -15.12
CA ILE A 80 6.30 0.02 -14.94
C ILE A 80 6.67 0.13 -13.47
N ILE A 81 5.66 0.20 -12.60
CA ILE A 81 5.85 0.32 -11.15
C ILE A 81 6.59 -0.90 -10.59
N ILE A 82 6.13 -2.11 -10.93
CA ILE A 82 6.73 -3.38 -10.45
C ILE A 82 8.21 -3.49 -10.85
N VAL A 83 8.54 -3.23 -12.12
CA VAL A 83 9.93 -3.29 -12.61
C VAL A 83 10.77 -2.23 -11.92
N SER A 84 10.24 -1.02 -11.75
CA SER A 84 10.95 0.09 -11.10
C SER A 84 11.19 -0.12 -9.62
N ILE A 85 10.37 -0.94 -8.93
CA ILE A 85 10.61 -1.37 -7.54
C ILE A 85 11.63 -2.49 -7.51
N LEU A 86 11.39 -3.57 -8.29
CA LEU A 86 12.14 -4.80 -8.13
C LEU A 86 13.59 -4.67 -8.58
N VAL A 87 13.89 -3.92 -9.65
CA VAL A 87 15.27 -3.77 -10.13
C VAL A 87 16.18 -3.13 -9.08
N PRO A 88 15.87 -1.95 -8.48
CA PRO A 88 16.68 -1.38 -7.41
C PRO A 88 16.74 -2.25 -6.17
N VAL A 89 15.62 -2.88 -5.79
CA VAL A 89 15.56 -3.76 -4.61
C VAL A 89 16.48 -4.98 -4.77
N LEU A 90 16.49 -5.63 -5.93
CA LEU A 90 17.38 -6.76 -6.22
C LEU A 90 18.85 -6.35 -6.28
N LEU A 91 19.15 -5.12 -6.72
CA LEU A 91 20.51 -4.60 -6.78
C LEU A 91 21.05 -4.19 -5.40
N LEU A 92 20.24 -3.48 -4.60
CA LEU A 92 20.67 -2.76 -3.42
C LEU A 92 20.25 -3.42 -2.10
N GLY A 93 19.22 -4.25 -2.10
CA GLY A 93 18.68 -4.89 -0.91
C GLY A 93 19.51 -6.09 -0.44
N ARG A 94 19.41 -6.37 0.86
CA ARG A 94 19.95 -7.58 1.49
C ARG A 94 18.97 -8.73 1.29
N LEU A 95 19.13 -9.48 0.17
CA LEU A 95 18.19 -10.49 -0.29
C LEU A 95 18.01 -11.70 0.64
N ARG A 96 18.83 -11.83 1.69
CA ARG A 96 18.66 -12.85 2.73
C ARG A 96 17.71 -12.41 3.85
N ASN A 97 17.29 -11.14 3.84
CA ASN A 97 16.36 -10.62 4.83
C ASN A 97 14.95 -11.14 4.54
N ILE A 98 14.32 -11.77 5.54
CA ILE A 98 13.01 -12.40 5.40
C ILE A 98 11.90 -11.38 5.05
N TYR A 99 11.97 -10.18 5.62
CA TYR A 99 10.99 -9.14 5.34
C TYR A 99 11.08 -8.64 3.90
N LEU A 100 12.32 -8.49 3.38
CA LEU A 100 12.55 -8.11 1.99
C LEU A 100 12.05 -9.19 1.03
N ILE A 101 12.27 -10.47 1.34
CA ILE A 101 11.75 -11.60 0.57
C ILE A 101 10.22 -11.56 0.52
N LEU A 102 9.57 -11.37 1.67
CA LEU A 102 8.11 -11.24 1.74
C LEU A 102 7.58 -10.09 0.87
N MET A 103 8.27 -8.95 0.86
CA MET A 103 7.88 -7.81 0.03
C MET A 103 8.04 -8.10 -1.46
N ILE A 104 9.12 -8.77 -1.87
CA ILE A 104 9.34 -9.19 -3.27
C ILE A 104 8.26 -10.19 -3.70
N VAL A 105 8.00 -11.21 -2.87
CA VAL A 105 6.96 -12.22 -3.14
C VAL A 105 5.59 -11.58 -3.24
N THR A 106 5.24 -10.67 -2.33
CA THR A 106 3.96 -9.93 -2.35
C THR A 106 3.82 -9.12 -3.64
N THR A 107 4.88 -8.42 -4.04
CA THR A 107 4.90 -7.59 -5.25
C THR A 107 4.67 -8.44 -6.51
N LEU A 108 5.38 -9.57 -6.62
CA LEU A 108 5.24 -10.49 -7.75
C LEU A 108 3.88 -11.19 -7.76
N TRP A 109 3.42 -11.69 -6.62
CA TRP A 109 2.16 -12.42 -6.51
C TRP A 109 0.96 -11.57 -6.90
N LEU A 110 0.85 -10.38 -6.32
CA LEU A 110 -0.27 -9.47 -6.63
C LEU A 110 -0.11 -8.82 -8.01
N GLY A 111 1.13 -8.61 -8.45
CA GLY A 111 1.43 -8.17 -9.82
C GLY A 111 0.95 -9.17 -10.86
N VAL A 112 1.17 -10.45 -10.64
CA VAL A 112 0.66 -11.54 -11.52
C VAL A 112 -0.86 -11.62 -11.44
N LEU A 113 -1.44 -11.55 -10.24
CA LEU A 113 -2.90 -11.59 -10.04
C LEU A 113 -3.60 -10.45 -10.77
N GLY A 114 -3.12 -9.22 -10.59
CA GLY A 114 -3.66 -8.05 -11.28
C GLY A 114 -3.37 -8.08 -12.79
N GLY A 115 -2.18 -8.56 -13.18
CA GLY A 115 -1.81 -8.74 -14.59
C GLY A 115 -2.71 -9.74 -15.33
N MET A 116 -3.12 -10.80 -14.66
CA MET A 116 -4.10 -11.75 -15.21
C MET A 116 -5.47 -11.07 -15.43
N ASP A 117 -5.90 -10.21 -14.51
CA ASP A 117 -7.15 -9.46 -14.67
C ASP A 117 -7.09 -8.50 -15.85
N ASP A 118 -6.05 -7.67 -15.91
CA ASP A 118 -5.83 -6.73 -17.00
C ASP A 118 -5.69 -7.46 -18.36
N PHE A 119 -4.99 -8.60 -18.37
CA PHE A 119 -4.85 -9.44 -19.57
C PHE A 119 -6.22 -9.94 -20.08
N ILE A 120 -7.09 -10.43 -19.19
CA ILE A 120 -8.43 -10.90 -19.56
C ILE A 120 -9.27 -9.73 -20.12
N LYS A 121 -9.25 -8.58 -19.45
CA LYS A 121 -9.99 -7.38 -19.89
C LYS A 121 -9.57 -6.93 -21.29
N ILE A 122 -8.28 -6.94 -21.58
CA ILE A 122 -7.71 -6.40 -22.81
C ILE A 122 -7.77 -7.42 -23.94
N PHE A 123 -7.25 -8.63 -23.74
CA PHE A 123 -7.07 -9.60 -24.83
C PHE A 123 -8.31 -10.45 -25.09
N ARG A 124 -9.15 -10.69 -24.06
CA ARG A 124 -10.42 -11.41 -24.24
C ARG A 124 -11.62 -10.49 -24.42
N HIS A 125 -11.40 -9.16 -24.36
CA HIS A 125 -12.44 -8.14 -24.43
C HIS A 125 -13.59 -8.35 -23.41
N ASP A 126 -13.29 -9.04 -22.30
CA ASP A 126 -14.24 -9.27 -21.23
C ASP A 126 -14.14 -8.12 -20.23
N LYS A 127 -15.15 -7.22 -20.25
CA LYS A 127 -15.18 -6.03 -19.37
C LYS A 127 -15.20 -6.37 -17.88
N GLU A 128 -15.64 -7.58 -17.50
CA GLU A 128 -15.67 -8.00 -16.10
C GLU A 128 -14.28 -8.45 -15.62
N GLY A 129 -13.38 -8.88 -16.52
CA GLY A 129 -12.06 -9.37 -16.19
C GLY A 129 -12.08 -10.66 -15.37
N LEU A 130 -11.16 -10.79 -14.43
CA LEU A 130 -11.11 -11.93 -13.53
C LEU A 130 -12.26 -11.85 -12.52
N LYS A 131 -13.10 -12.89 -12.44
CA LYS A 131 -14.22 -12.93 -11.49
C LYS A 131 -13.73 -12.63 -10.07
N GLY A 132 -14.43 -11.77 -9.34
CA GLY A 132 -14.03 -11.27 -8.02
C GLY A 132 -13.64 -12.35 -7.02
N ARG A 133 -14.24 -13.56 -7.12
CA ARG A 133 -13.88 -14.73 -6.28
C ARG A 133 -12.40 -15.12 -6.42
N TYR A 134 -11.86 -15.13 -7.64
CA TYR A 134 -10.45 -15.52 -7.89
C TYR A 134 -9.50 -14.43 -7.40
N LYS A 135 -9.87 -13.14 -7.49
CA LYS A 135 -9.09 -12.05 -6.90
C LYS A 135 -8.98 -12.22 -5.39
N ILE A 136 -10.11 -12.50 -4.72
CA ILE A 136 -10.13 -12.74 -3.28
C ILE A 136 -9.28 -13.96 -2.91
N VAL A 137 -9.40 -15.07 -3.63
CA VAL A 137 -8.58 -16.26 -3.39
C VAL A 137 -7.08 -15.94 -3.50
N GLY A 138 -6.68 -15.18 -4.52
CA GLY A 138 -5.28 -14.76 -4.65
C GLY A 138 -4.81 -13.86 -3.51
N GLN A 139 -5.65 -12.93 -3.05
CA GLN A 139 -5.35 -12.05 -1.91
C GLN A 139 -5.29 -12.82 -0.57
N VAL A 140 -6.22 -13.76 -0.35
CA VAL A 140 -6.20 -14.67 0.81
C VAL A 140 -4.93 -15.53 0.78
N GLY A 141 -4.53 -16.03 -0.40
CA GLY A 141 -3.32 -16.84 -0.57
C GLY A 141 -2.06 -16.11 -0.11
N ILE A 142 -1.85 -14.87 -0.58
CA ILE A 142 -0.68 -14.10 -0.16
C ILE A 142 -0.77 -13.67 1.32
N GLY A 143 -1.95 -13.31 1.81
CA GLY A 143 -2.15 -12.99 3.22
C GLY A 143 -1.83 -14.19 4.13
N LEU A 144 -2.22 -15.40 3.73
CA LEU A 144 -1.88 -16.64 4.41
C LEU A 144 -0.37 -16.90 4.42
N ILE A 145 0.29 -16.76 3.26
CA ILE A 145 1.76 -16.93 3.14
C ILE A 145 2.47 -15.96 4.09
N VAL A 146 2.13 -14.68 4.04
CA VAL A 146 2.73 -13.65 4.90
C VAL A 146 2.52 -13.98 6.38
N GLY A 147 1.28 -14.27 6.80
CA GLY A 147 0.97 -14.58 8.19
C GLY A 147 1.69 -15.84 8.70
N LEU A 148 1.74 -16.91 7.89
CA LEU A 148 2.44 -18.14 8.24
C LEU A 148 3.96 -17.95 8.29
N VAL A 149 4.57 -17.20 7.38
CA VAL A 149 6.01 -16.93 7.40
C VAL A 149 6.39 -16.10 8.63
N LEU A 150 5.60 -15.07 8.98
CA LEU A 150 5.83 -14.28 10.19
C LEU A 150 5.69 -15.12 11.47
N TRP A 151 4.78 -16.08 11.46
CA TRP A 151 4.64 -17.02 12.59
C TRP A 151 5.78 -18.05 12.64
N ALA A 152 6.14 -18.68 11.52
CA ALA A 152 7.05 -19.82 11.48
C ALA A 152 8.53 -19.42 11.52
N SER A 153 8.92 -18.34 10.82
CA SER A 153 10.33 -17.99 10.64
C SER A 153 11.03 -17.63 11.95
N PRO A 154 12.19 -18.23 12.27
CA PRO A 154 12.99 -17.89 13.43
C PRO A 154 13.66 -16.50 13.35
N ASP A 155 13.75 -15.93 12.14
CA ASP A 155 14.39 -14.63 11.90
C ASP A 155 13.45 -13.46 12.23
N VAL A 156 12.15 -13.74 12.42
CA VAL A 156 11.14 -12.75 12.82
C VAL A 156 11.21 -12.60 14.34
N LYS A 157 11.95 -11.58 14.78
CA LYS A 157 12.15 -11.26 16.19
C LYS A 157 12.00 -9.77 16.43
N MET A 158 11.50 -9.42 17.60
CA MET A 158 11.39 -8.04 18.05
C MET A 158 11.72 -7.92 19.53
N ASN A 159 12.10 -6.72 19.94
CA ASN A 159 12.36 -6.40 21.33
C ASN A 159 11.33 -5.38 21.82
N GLU A 160 10.80 -5.62 23.00
CA GLU A 160 9.86 -4.77 23.70
C GLU A 160 10.51 -4.16 24.95
N ASN A 161 9.96 -3.06 25.46
CA ASN A 161 10.37 -2.43 26.71
C ASN A 161 11.87 -2.06 26.77
N LEU A 162 12.36 -1.45 25.71
CA LEU A 162 13.72 -0.94 25.68
C LEU A 162 13.86 0.28 26.58
N VAL A 163 14.72 0.18 27.58
CA VAL A 163 15.17 1.33 28.38
C VAL A 163 16.63 1.57 28.05
N TYR A 164 16.94 2.73 27.49
CA TYR A 164 18.31 3.16 27.22
C TYR A 164 18.68 4.40 28.02
N GLU A 165 19.96 4.54 28.32
CA GLU A 165 20.52 5.73 28.92
C GLU A 165 21.67 6.24 28.05
N ARG A 166 21.70 7.54 27.84
CA ARG A 166 22.77 8.17 27.07
C ARG A 166 23.91 8.54 28.03
N GLN A 167 25.03 7.87 27.89
CA GLN A 167 26.25 8.19 28.62
C GLN A 167 27.26 8.85 27.66
N GLY A 168 27.23 10.19 27.61
CA GLY A 168 28.04 10.96 26.66
C GLY A 168 27.60 10.75 25.19
N GLN A 169 28.49 10.20 24.37
CA GLN A 169 28.20 9.86 22.97
C GLN A 169 27.72 8.39 22.79
N GLU A 170 27.86 7.55 23.81
CA GLU A 170 27.46 6.16 23.77
C GLU A 170 26.05 5.97 24.33
N ILE A 171 25.31 5.06 23.68
CA ILE A 171 23.97 4.65 24.09
C ILE A 171 24.11 3.33 24.82
N VAL A 172 23.84 3.35 26.12
CA VAL A 172 23.85 2.13 26.94
C VAL A 172 22.43 1.65 27.13
N VAL A 173 22.12 0.47 26.62
CA VAL A 173 20.82 -0.19 26.81
C VAL A 173 20.79 -0.79 28.21
N LYS A 174 20.02 -0.18 29.12
CA LYS A 174 19.90 -0.66 30.52
C LYS A 174 19.05 -1.92 30.67
N HIS A 175 18.05 -2.06 29.81
CA HIS A 175 17.15 -3.20 29.87
C HIS A 175 16.74 -3.57 28.44
N GLN A 176 17.17 -4.74 28.02
CA GLN A 176 16.76 -5.33 26.74
C GLN A 176 16.10 -6.67 27.06
N SER A 177 14.80 -6.78 26.78
CA SER A 177 14.16 -8.09 26.77
C SER A 177 14.82 -8.95 25.70
N GLU A 178 14.94 -10.25 25.93
CA GLU A 178 15.38 -11.16 24.87
C GLU A 178 14.52 -11.00 23.63
N ALA A 179 15.15 -11.03 22.46
CA ALA A 179 14.43 -10.93 21.19
C ALA A 179 13.50 -12.12 21.03
N HIS A 180 12.20 -11.88 20.99
CA HIS A 180 11.17 -12.91 20.91
C HIS A 180 10.13 -12.57 19.84
N LYS A 181 9.30 -13.56 19.50
CA LYS A 181 8.13 -13.35 18.65
C LYS A 181 7.02 -12.73 19.49
N SER A 182 6.41 -11.65 19.01
CA SER A 182 5.32 -11.00 19.72
C SER A 182 4.04 -11.03 18.92
N LEU A 183 2.92 -11.17 19.64
CA LEU A 183 1.55 -11.05 19.13
C LEU A 183 0.98 -9.63 19.36
N LYS A 184 1.83 -8.69 19.77
CA LYS A 184 1.40 -7.33 20.04
C LYS A 184 1.44 -6.51 18.76
N THR A 185 0.46 -5.63 18.60
CA THR A 185 0.41 -4.63 17.53
C THR A 185 0.13 -3.25 18.11
N THR A 186 0.54 -2.22 17.39
CA THR A 186 0.36 -0.82 17.84
C THR A 186 -1.07 -0.36 17.59
N ILE A 187 -1.74 0.15 18.66
CA ILE A 187 -3.06 0.78 18.58
C ILE A 187 -2.90 2.30 18.68
N PRO A 188 -3.58 3.09 17.81
CA PRO A 188 -3.62 4.53 17.94
C PRO A 188 -4.44 4.96 19.15
N PHE A 189 -4.11 6.12 19.74
CA PHE A 189 -4.85 6.82 20.81
C PHE A 189 -4.96 6.07 22.17
N VAL A 190 -4.27 4.95 22.36
CA VAL A 190 -4.30 4.21 23.64
C VAL A 190 -2.96 4.35 24.36
N LYS A 191 -2.99 4.65 25.66
CA LYS A 191 -1.80 4.90 26.48
C LYS A 191 -0.77 3.76 26.50
N SER A 192 -1.23 2.49 26.40
CA SER A 192 -0.35 1.32 26.34
C SER A 192 0.24 1.08 24.96
N HIS A 193 -0.27 1.73 23.91
CA HIS A 193 0.07 1.59 22.50
C HIS A 193 0.03 0.15 21.94
N ASN A 194 -0.27 -0.86 22.76
CA ASN A 194 -0.17 -2.26 22.37
C ASN A 194 -1.48 -3.01 22.57
N LEU A 195 -1.95 -3.66 21.52
CA LEU A 195 -2.96 -4.72 21.56
C LEU A 195 -2.24 -6.06 21.43
N ASP A 196 -2.47 -6.93 22.40
CA ASP A 196 -1.97 -8.31 22.36
C ASP A 196 -3.09 -9.25 21.88
N TYR A 197 -2.90 -9.88 20.72
CA TYR A 197 -3.85 -10.83 20.19
C TYR A 197 -4.09 -12.01 21.13
N SER A 198 -3.10 -12.39 21.96
CA SER A 198 -3.27 -13.45 22.96
C SER A 198 -4.23 -13.07 24.09
N ARG A 199 -4.41 -11.77 24.36
CA ARG A 199 -5.42 -11.29 25.33
C ARG A 199 -6.84 -11.38 24.77
N ILE A 200 -7.03 -11.12 23.48
CA ILE A 200 -8.34 -11.27 22.83
C ILE A 200 -8.78 -12.75 22.86
N THR A 201 -7.82 -13.66 22.70
CA THR A 201 -8.05 -15.10 22.70
C THR A 201 -7.96 -15.74 24.09
N SER A 202 -8.00 -14.96 25.17
CA SER A 202 -7.91 -15.44 26.57
C SER A 202 -8.97 -16.46 26.96
N ILE A 203 -10.14 -16.45 26.29
CA ILE A 203 -11.21 -17.43 26.47
C ILE A 203 -10.78 -18.89 26.19
N PHE A 204 -9.70 -19.10 25.43
CA PHE A 204 -9.16 -20.43 25.12
C PHE A 204 -8.15 -20.95 26.16
N GLY A 205 -8.01 -20.28 27.31
CA GLY A 205 -7.18 -20.72 28.43
C GLY A 205 -5.73 -21.00 28.06
N GLU A 206 -5.24 -22.23 28.22
CA GLU A 206 -3.86 -22.62 27.92
C GLU A 206 -3.50 -22.47 26.44
N HIS A 207 -4.46 -22.59 25.54
CA HIS A 207 -4.25 -22.45 24.08
C HIS A 207 -4.29 -21.00 23.57
N ARG A 208 -4.39 -20.01 24.47
CA ARG A 208 -4.54 -18.59 24.11
C ARG A 208 -3.46 -18.06 23.12
N VAL A 209 -2.21 -18.52 23.26
CA VAL A 209 -1.10 -18.09 22.40
C VAL A 209 -1.25 -18.67 20.99
N ALA A 210 -1.58 -19.96 20.89
CA ALA A 210 -1.83 -20.60 19.60
C ALA A 210 -3.04 -19.97 18.89
N ALA A 211 -4.14 -19.76 19.63
CA ALA A 211 -5.31 -19.05 19.11
C ALA A 211 -5.00 -17.59 18.72
N GLY A 212 -4.11 -16.92 19.46
CA GLY A 212 -3.59 -15.59 19.13
C GLY A 212 -2.88 -15.56 17.77
N TRP A 213 -2.04 -16.55 17.48
CA TRP A 213 -1.38 -16.66 16.17
C TRP A 213 -2.37 -16.94 15.04
N ILE A 214 -3.37 -17.78 15.27
CA ILE A 214 -4.44 -18.00 14.28
C ILE A 214 -5.18 -16.70 14.01
N LEU A 215 -5.53 -15.94 15.05
CA LEU A 215 -6.18 -14.63 14.91
C LEU A 215 -5.29 -13.65 14.15
N PHE A 216 -3.98 -13.61 14.41
CA PHE A 216 -3.02 -12.77 13.69
C PHE A 216 -2.99 -13.12 12.20
N VAL A 217 -2.97 -14.40 11.83
CA VAL A 217 -3.02 -14.83 10.42
C VAL A 217 -4.34 -14.39 9.76
N ILE A 218 -5.47 -14.55 10.45
CA ILE A 218 -6.78 -14.10 9.96
C ILE A 218 -6.77 -12.58 9.74
N MET A 219 -6.25 -11.82 10.70
CA MET A 219 -6.13 -10.35 10.58
C MET A 219 -5.22 -9.96 9.42
N THR A 220 -4.10 -10.68 9.22
CA THR A 220 -3.21 -10.47 8.06
C THR A 220 -3.97 -10.64 6.75
N ILE A 221 -4.75 -11.71 6.60
CA ILE A 221 -5.58 -11.96 5.40
C ILE A 221 -6.59 -10.83 5.20
N ILE A 222 -7.29 -10.41 6.24
CA ILE A 222 -8.29 -9.33 6.19
C ILE A 222 -7.62 -8.02 5.75
N VAL A 223 -6.50 -7.65 6.36
CA VAL A 223 -5.79 -6.40 6.08
C VAL A 223 -5.27 -6.39 4.64
N VAL A 224 -4.61 -7.46 4.18
CA VAL A 224 -4.12 -7.56 2.79
C VAL A 224 -5.27 -7.44 1.80
N THR A 225 -6.36 -8.16 2.04
CA THR A 225 -7.54 -8.12 1.16
C THR A 225 -8.20 -6.74 1.15
N ALA A 226 -8.41 -6.13 2.32
CA ALA A 226 -9.07 -4.84 2.45
C ALA A 226 -8.27 -3.71 1.80
N VAL A 227 -6.96 -3.62 2.10
CA VAL A 227 -6.13 -2.53 1.59
C VAL A 227 -5.84 -2.69 0.09
N SER A 228 -5.64 -3.93 -0.39
CA SER A 228 -5.44 -4.21 -1.81
C SER A 228 -6.68 -3.83 -2.64
N ASN A 229 -7.88 -4.19 -2.20
CA ASN A 229 -9.12 -3.78 -2.87
C ASN A 229 -9.39 -2.28 -2.69
N GLY A 230 -9.05 -1.69 -1.53
CA GLY A 230 -9.18 -0.25 -1.30
C GLY A 230 -8.30 0.58 -2.24
N ALA A 231 -7.05 0.16 -2.47
CA ALA A 231 -6.16 0.77 -3.43
C ALA A 231 -6.70 0.64 -4.87
N ASN A 232 -7.27 -0.51 -5.21
CA ASN A 232 -7.89 -0.73 -6.52
C ASN A 232 -9.11 0.18 -6.74
N LEU A 233 -9.96 0.38 -5.74
CA LEU A 233 -11.07 1.33 -5.80
C LEU A 233 -10.60 2.80 -5.90
N ASN A 234 -9.42 3.10 -5.36
CA ASN A 234 -8.82 4.43 -5.41
C ASN A 234 -8.17 4.75 -6.78
N ASP A 235 -7.99 3.75 -7.66
CA ASP A 235 -7.46 3.92 -9.02
C ASP A 235 -8.56 4.33 -10.02
N GLY A 236 -9.38 5.31 -9.66
CA GLY A 236 -10.48 5.80 -10.47
C GLY A 236 -10.21 7.10 -11.23
N MET A 237 -9.13 7.81 -10.90
CA MET A 237 -8.74 9.09 -11.49
C MET A 237 -7.24 9.17 -11.74
N ASP A 238 -6.86 9.99 -12.74
CA ASP A 238 -5.47 10.20 -13.13
C ASP A 238 -4.61 10.66 -11.94
N GLY A 239 -3.55 9.92 -11.63
CA GLY A 239 -2.59 10.21 -10.57
C GLY A 239 -3.07 10.01 -9.14
N MET A 240 -4.35 9.70 -8.91
CA MET A 240 -4.91 9.67 -7.56
C MET A 240 -4.35 8.51 -6.73
N CYS A 241 -4.41 7.29 -7.23
CA CYS A 241 -3.88 6.12 -6.53
C CYS A 241 -2.37 6.19 -6.33
N ALA A 242 -1.62 6.54 -7.38
CA ALA A 242 -0.17 6.64 -7.32
C ALA A 242 0.29 7.71 -6.31
N GLY A 243 -0.33 8.89 -6.30
CA GLY A 243 0.04 9.97 -5.39
C GLY A 243 -0.33 9.69 -3.94
N ASN A 244 -1.55 9.22 -3.68
CA ASN A 244 -1.96 8.81 -2.33
C ASN A 244 -1.02 7.72 -1.79
N SER A 245 -0.70 6.71 -2.60
CA SER A 245 0.16 5.61 -2.21
C SER A 245 1.62 6.02 -1.99
N ALA A 246 2.12 7.01 -2.75
CA ALA A 246 3.46 7.57 -2.52
C ALA A 246 3.54 8.24 -1.14
N ILE A 247 2.53 9.02 -0.76
CA ILE A 247 2.44 9.68 0.56
C ILE A 247 2.36 8.63 1.67
N ILE A 248 1.52 7.60 1.51
CA ILE A 248 1.40 6.48 2.45
C ILE A 248 2.75 5.74 2.55
N GLY A 249 3.43 5.51 1.41
CA GLY A 249 4.74 4.87 1.36
C GLY A 249 5.82 5.62 2.12
N VAL A 250 5.83 6.97 2.03
CA VAL A 250 6.74 7.82 2.83
C VAL A 250 6.46 7.64 4.33
N ALA A 251 5.19 7.70 4.75
CA ALA A 251 4.82 7.52 6.15
C ALA A 251 5.23 6.13 6.68
N LEU A 252 4.97 5.06 5.92
CA LEU A 252 5.41 3.70 6.27
C LEU A 252 6.94 3.58 6.30
N GLY A 253 7.65 4.27 5.40
CA GLY A 253 9.11 4.34 5.38
C GLY A 253 9.67 4.96 6.65
N ILE A 254 9.07 6.06 7.11
CA ILE A 254 9.41 6.69 8.40
C ILE A 254 9.14 5.72 9.56
N LEU A 255 7.97 5.06 9.58
CA LEU A 255 7.60 4.11 10.62
C LEU A 255 8.56 2.90 10.66
N ALA A 256 8.95 2.35 9.50
CA ALA A 256 9.91 1.27 9.39
C ALA A 256 11.29 1.70 9.87
N TYR A 257 11.75 2.90 9.47
CA TYR A 257 13.03 3.46 9.90
C TYR A 257 13.08 3.63 11.41
N VAL A 258 12.05 4.24 12.00
CA VAL A 258 11.98 4.46 13.45
C VAL A 258 11.91 3.13 14.21
N SER A 259 11.17 2.13 13.71
CA SER A 259 11.09 0.80 14.33
C SER A 259 12.41 0.02 14.22
N SER A 260 13.28 0.36 13.28
CA SER A 260 14.59 -0.28 13.09
C SER A 260 15.74 0.32 13.92
N HIS A 261 15.48 1.45 14.61
CA HIS A 261 16.49 2.14 15.41
C HIS A 261 16.10 2.17 16.89
N ILE A 262 16.99 1.67 17.73
CA ILE A 262 16.73 1.49 19.15
C ILE A 262 16.39 2.79 19.88
N GLU A 263 17.08 3.90 19.57
CA GLU A 263 16.84 5.21 20.17
C GLU A 263 15.42 5.72 19.87
N TYR A 264 15.04 5.69 18.58
CA TYR A 264 13.74 6.20 18.15
C TYR A 264 12.59 5.29 18.59
N ALA A 265 12.81 3.97 18.55
CA ALA A 265 11.82 3.00 19.01
C ALA A 265 11.54 3.16 20.51
N SER A 266 12.58 3.34 21.31
CA SER A 266 12.45 3.60 22.75
C SER A 266 11.83 4.98 23.05
N TYR A 267 12.28 6.03 22.35
CA TYR A 267 11.71 7.39 22.50
C TYR A 267 10.21 7.44 22.22
N LEU A 268 9.74 6.71 21.21
CA LEU A 268 8.33 6.63 20.83
C LEU A 268 7.57 5.52 21.56
N ASN A 269 8.26 4.71 22.39
CA ASN A 269 7.70 3.55 23.08
C ASN A 269 6.99 2.59 22.12
N ILE A 270 7.66 2.25 21.02
CA ILE A 270 7.20 1.29 20.03
C ILE A 270 8.15 0.08 19.98
N MET A 271 7.71 -0.99 19.34
CA MET A 271 8.50 -2.20 19.19
C MET A 271 9.74 -1.92 18.32
N TYR A 272 10.89 -2.41 18.78
CA TYR A 272 12.14 -2.40 18.04
C TYR A 272 12.27 -3.66 17.19
N ILE A 273 12.39 -3.50 15.89
CA ILE A 273 12.46 -4.56 14.89
C ILE A 273 13.72 -4.34 14.05
N PRO A 274 14.90 -4.88 14.46
CA PRO A 274 16.18 -4.55 13.82
C PRO A 274 16.20 -4.84 12.32
N GLU A 275 15.67 -5.98 11.91
CA GLU A 275 15.66 -6.42 10.52
C GLU A 275 14.69 -5.64 9.62
N SER A 276 13.82 -4.78 10.20
CA SER A 276 12.91 -3.93 9.41
C SER A 276 13.62 -2.81 8.64
N GLN A 277 14.88 -2.58 8.89
CA GLN A 277 15.70 -1.59 8.18
C GLN A 277 15.73 -1.82 6.66
N GLU A 278 15.70 -3.07 6.18
CA GLU A 278 15.67 -3.37 4.74
C GLU A 278 14.35 -2.96 4.07
N LEU A 279 13.26 -2.84 4.85
CA LEU A 279 12.01 -2.28 4.35
C LEU A 279 12.16 -0.82 3.94
N VAL A 280 13.06 -0.06 4.56
CA VAL A 280 13.32 1.34 4.20
C VAL A 280 13.86 1.42 2.77
N VAL A 281 14.79 0.53 2.41
CA VAL A 281 15.33 0.44 1.04
C VAL A 281 14.21 0.10 0.04
N PHE A 282 13.35 -0.87 0.40
CA PHE A 282 12.22 -1.26 -0.43
C PHE A 282 11.21 -0.10 -0.59
N LEU A 283 10.85 0.58 0.50
CA LEU A 283 9.87 1.67 0.47
C LEU A 283 10.40 2.91 -0.25
N CYS A 284 11.69 3.19 -0.18
CA CYS A 284 12.31 4.24 -0.99
C CYS A 284 12.22 3.89 -2.49
N ALA A 285 12.47 2.63 -2.88
CA ALA A 285 12.25 2.19 -4.26
C ALA A 285 10.76 2.29 -4.65
N PHE A 286 9.85 1.91 -3.76
CA PHE A 286 8.41 2.02 -3.97
C PHE A 286 7.96 3.47 -4.21
N VAL A 287 8.39 4.40 -3.36
CA VAL A 287 8.08 5.83 -3.51
C VAL A 287 8.69 6.39 -4.78
N GLY A 288 9.95 6.06 -5.09
CA GLY A 288 10.61 6.47 -6.32
C GLY A 288 9.89 5.97 -7.58
N ALA A 289 9.43 4.71 -7.57
CA ALA A 289 8.65 4.12 -8.67
C ALA A 289 7.32 4.86 -8.88
N LEU A 290 6.60 5.19 -7.80
CA LEU A 290 5.32 5.89 -7.87
C LEU A 290 5.47 7.33 -8.35
N ILE A 291 6.48 8.06 -7.86
CA ILE A 291 6.77 9.42 -8.32
C ILE A 291 7.18 9.40 -9.81
N GLY A 292 8.02 8.46 -10.21
CA GLY A 292 8.39 8.30 -11.63
C GLY A 292 7.20 7.88 -12.50
N PHE A 293 6.28 7.05 -11.99
CA PHE A 293 5.05 6.69 -12.69
C PHE A 293 4.09 7.88 -12.84
N LEU A 294 4.00 8.75 -11.84
CA LEU A 294 3.19 9.97 -11.88
C LEU A 294 3.60 10.90 -13.04
N TRP A 295 4.83 10.85 -13.52
CA TRP A 295 5.26 11.59 -14.70
C TRP A 295 4.37 11.33 -15.93
N TYR A 296 3.86 10.10 -16.04
CA TYR A 296 3.00 9.68 -17.13
C TYR A 296 1.53 9.55 -16.76
N ASN A 297 1.24 9.30 -15.48
CA ASN A 297 -0.11 9.04 -15.01
C ASN A 297 -0.81 10.28 -14.46
N ALA A 298 -0.09 11.41 -14.21
CA ALA A 298 -0.73 12.68 -13.85
C ALA A 298 -1.63 13.19 -14.99
N TYR A 299 -2.70 13.92 -14.61
CA TYR A 299 -3.68 14.43 -15.57
C TYR A 299 -3.07 15.38 -16.60
N PRO A 300 -3.29 15.21 -17.90
CA PRO A 300 -3.99 14.09 -18.55
C PRO A 300 -3.09 12.84 -18.68
N ALA A 301 -3.55 11.72 -18.17
CA ALA A 301 -2.77 10.48 -18.12
C ALA A 301 -2.40 9.96 -19.52
N GLN A 302 -1.16 9.51 -19.66
CA GLN A 302 -0.63 8.86 -20.86
C GLN A 302 -0.68 7.32 -20.76
N VAL A 303 -0.90 6.80 -19.54
CA VAL A 303 -1.02 5.38 -19.21
C VAL A 303 -1.85 5.21 -17.94
N PHE A 304 -2.74 4.21 -17.92
CA PHE A 304 -3.47 3.82 -16.71
C PHE A 304 -2.73 2.73 -15.96
N MET A 305 -2.85 2.77 -14.64
CA MET A 305 -2.18 1.82 -13.75
C MET A 305 -2.69 0.40 -13.95
N GLY A 306 -4.01 0.22 -13.98
CA GLY A 306 -4.69 -1.07 -14.05
C GLY A 306 -4.64 -1.85 -12.74
N ASP A 307 -5.29 -3.01 -12.73
CA ASP A 307 -5.35 -3.90 -11.58
C ASP A 307 -3.95 -4.47 -11.24
N THR A 308 -3.07 -4.59 -12.25
CA THR A 308 -1.65 -4.97 -12.09
C THR A 308 -0.94 -4.07 -11.08
N GLY A 309 -1.15 -2.76 -11.17
CA GLY A 309 -0.49 -1.79 -10.28
C GLY A 309 -1.24 -1.61 -8.97
N SER A 310 -2.54 -1.36 -9.03
CA SER A 310 -3.32 -0.98 -7.86
C SER A 310 -3.41 -2.08 -6.80
N LEU A 311 -3.62 -3.36 -7.20
CA LEU A 311 -3.61 -4.49 -6.26
C LEU A 311 -2.24 -4.68 -5.63
N THR A 312 -1.16 -4.54 -6.42
CA THR A 312 0.22 -4.65 -5.94
C THR A 312 0.56 -3.58 -4.92
N ILE A 313 0.22 -2.32 -5.21
CA ILE A 313 0.45 -1.18 -4.31
C ILE A 313 -0.27 -1.41 -2.97
N GLY A 314 -1.54 -1.78 -3.01
CA GLY A 314 -2.30 -2.04 -1.79
C GLY A 314 -1.73 -3.19 -0.97
N GLY A 315 -1.26 -4.25 -1.62
CA GLY A 315 -0.58 -5.36 -0.95
C GLY A 315 0.76 -4.96 -0.32
N ILE A 316 1.57 -4.17 -1.02
CA ILE A 316 2.84 -3.62 -0.48
C ILE A 316 2.57 -2.82 0.80
N ILE A 317 1.59 -1.92 0.77
CA ILE A 317 1.20 -1.10 1.92
C ILE A 317 0.74 -1.99 3.10
N ALA A 318 -0.14 -2.96 2.82
CA ALA A 318 -0.67 -3.87 3.83
C ALA A 318 0.43 -4.71 4.50
N VAL A 319 1.24 -5.40 3.68
CA VAL A 319 2.28 -6.29 4.19
C VAL A 319 3.37 -5.52 4.94
N THR A 320 3.74 -4.33 4.47
CA THR A 320 4.66 -3.46 5.21
C THR A 320 4.13 -3.15 6.61
N ALA A 321 2.88 -2.72 6.73
CA ALA A 321 2.28 -2.38 8.02
C ALA A 321 2.19 -3.59 8.96
N ILE A 322 1.92 -4.79 8.42
CA ILE A 322 1.88 -6.03 9.18
C ILE A 322 3.28 -6.40 9.70
N ILE A 323 4.32 -6.32 8.85
CA ILE A 323 5.69 -6.63 9.25
C ILE A 323 6.18 -5.72 10.38
N ILE A 324 5.83 -4.44 10.35
CA ILE A 324 6.22 -3.49 11.41
C ILE A 324 5.22 -3.45 12.58
N HIS A 325 4.22 -4.36 12.61
CA HIS A 325 3.17 -4.44 13.64
C HIS A 325 2.40 -3.11 13.84
N LYS A 326 1.98 -2.52 12.71
CA LYS A 326 1.23 -1.24 12.67
C LYS A 326 -0.02 -1.32 11.80
N GLU A 327 -0.55 -2.52 11.62
CA GLU A 327 -1.74 -2.78 10.79
C GLU A 327 -2.97 -2.04 11.31
N LEU A 328 -3.09 -1.79 12.61
CA LEU A 328 -4.20 -1.05 13.20
C LEU A 328 -4.09 0.48 12.99
N LEU A 329 -2.97 0.99 12.49
CA LEU A 329 -2.84 2.38 12.05
C LEU A 329 -3.35 2.58 10.61
N LEU A 330 -3.48 1.51 9.80
CA LEU A 330 -3.92 1.61 8.40
C LEU A 330 -5.30 2.24 8.21
N PRO A 331 -6.31 2.03 9.09
CA PRO A 331 -7.58 2.75 8.95
C PRO A 331 -7.44 4.28 8.95
N ILE A 332 -6.43 4.82 9.63
CA ILE A 332 -6.12 6.26 9.61
C ILE A 332 -5.25 6.57 8.40
N LEU A 333 -4.11 5.90 8.25
CA LEU A 333 -3.12 6.16 7.20
C LEU A 333 -3.72 6.00 5.80
N CYS A 334 -4.47 4.91 5.58
CA CYS A 334 -5.19 4.62 4.34
C CYS A 334 -6.65 5.09 4.38
N GLY A 335 -6.98 6.11 5.18
CA GLY A 335 -8.36 6.56 5.39
C GLY A 335 -9.11 6.87 4.10
N ILE A 336 -8.42 7.37 3.07
CA ILE A 336 -9.00 7.57 1.74
C ILE A 336 -9.47 6.24 1.14
N PHE A 337 -8.65 5.17 1.18
CA PHE A 337 -9.03 3.85 0.64
C PHE A 337 -10.23 3.27 1.39
N PHE A 338 -10.28 3.48 2.72
CA PHE A 338 -11.42 3.06 3.53
C PHE A 338 -12.69 3.84 3.19
N VAL A 339 -12.62 5.15 3.04
CA VAL A 339 -13.77 5.99 2.68
C VAL A 339 -14.30 5.63 1.29
N GLU A 340 -13.42 5.40 0.32
CA GLU A 340 -13.79 4.93 -1.02
C GLU A 340 -14.55 3.59 -0.93
N SER A 341 -13.97 2.60 -0.26
CA SER A 341 -14.57 1.28 -0.08
C SER A 341 -15.90 1.35 0.68
N LEU A 342 -15.94 2.12 1.77
CA LEU A 342 -17.15 2.28 2.59
C LEU A 342 -18.27 2.95 1.78
N SER A 343 -17.95 3.95 0.95
CA SER A 343 -18.93 4.62 0.10
C SER A 343 -19.64 3.64 -0.84
N VAL A 344 -18.88 2.67 -1.41
CA VAL A 344 -19.42 1.63 -2.29
C VAL A 344 -20.30 0.66 -1.49
N ILE A 345 -19.83 0.18 -0.33
CA ILE A 345 -20.57 -0.76 0.51
C ILE A 345 -21.92 -0.14 0.94
N LEU A 346 -21.88 1.09 1.46
CA LEU A 346 -23.08 1.82 1.90
C LEU A 346 -24.06 2.04 0.75
N GLN A 347 -23.55 2.45 -0.42
CA GLN A 347 -24.38 2.68 -1.61
C GLN A 347 -25.08 1.40 -2.05
N VAL A 348 -24.35 0.29 -2.17
CA VAL A 348 -24.89 -1.01 -2.60
C VAL A 348 -25.92 -1.51 -1.61
N TYR A 349 -25.65 -1.41 -0.30
CA TYR A 349 -26.60 -1.80 0.74
C TYR A 349 -27.88 -0.98 0.68
N TYR A 350 -27.75 0.36 0.63
CA TYR A 350 -28.90 1.27 0.57
C TYR A 350 -29.73 1.09 -0.69
N TYR A 351 -29.08 0.90 -1.84
CA TYR A 351 -29.75 0.61 -3.10
C TYR A 351 -30.56 -0.70 -3.05
N LYS A 352 -29.95 -1.78 -2.52
CA LYS A 352 -30.64 -3.07 -2.36
C LYS A 352 -31.84 -2.96 -1.42
N LEU A 353 -31.73 -2.17 -0.33
CA LEU A 353 -32.82 -1.93 0.60
C LEU A 353 -33.98 -1.19 -0.08
N GLY A 354 -33.68 -0.16 -0.88
CA GLY A 354 -34.68 0.56 -1.68
C GLY A 354 -35.37 -0.33 -2.69
N LYS A 355 -34.59 -1.14 -3.41
CA LYS A 355 -35.17 -2.08 -4.40
C LYS A 355 -36.16 -3.06 -3.77
N ARG A 356 -35.89 -3.54 -2.54
CA ARG A 356 -36.84 -4.41 -1.78
C ARG A 356 -38.14 -3.68 -1.43
N ARG A 357 -38.10 -2.34 -1.32
CA ARG A 357 -39.27 -1.48 -1.02
C ARG A 357 -39.94 -0.91 -2.26
N GLY A 358 -39.50 -1.32 -3.46
CA GLY A 358 -40.03 -0.78 -4.73
C GLY A 358 -39.58 0.66 -5.03
N VAL A 359 -38.60 1.21 -4.33
CA VAL A 359 -38.14 2.60 -4.49
C VAL A 359 -36.67 2.59 -4.98
N LYS A 360 -36.42 3.35 -6.06
CA LYS A 360 -35.04 3.64 -6.47
C LYS A 360 -34.43 4.69 -5.53
N GLN A 361 -33.45 4.32 -4.75
CA GLN A 361 -32.81 5.24 -3.82
C GLN A 361 -31.29 5.02 -3.78
N ARG A 362 -30.54 6.12 -3.63
CA ARG A 362 -29.07 6.13 -3.55
C ARG A 362 -28.63 7.11 -2.48
N ILE A 363 -27.47 6.86 -1.84
CA ILE A 363 -26.87 7.80 -0.90
C ILE A 363 -26.16 8.90 -1.71
N PHE A 364 -25.20 8.51 -2.55
CA PHE A 364 -24.36 9.38 -3.37
C PHE A 364 -24.86 9.41 -4.82
N LYS A 365 -24.48 10.44 -5.56
CA LYS A 365 -24.74 10.52 -7.02
C LYS A 365 -24.14 9.31 -7.73
N ARG A 366 -22.88 9.01 -7.40
CA ARG A 366 -22.11 7.88 -7.90
C ARG A 366 -21.09 7.41 -6.86
N THR A 367 -20.64 6.19 -6.93
CA THR A 367 -19.58 5.60 -6.09
C THR A 367 -18.55 4.88 -6.95
N PRO A 368 -17.28 4.84 -6.54
CA PRO A 368 -16.70 5.33 -5.26
C PRO A 368 -16.84 6.86 -5.07
N ILE A 369 -16.51 7.39 -3.88
CA ILE A 369 -16.85 8.78 -3.50
C ILE A 369 -16.20 9.84 -4.39
N HIS A 370 -15.04 9.57 -4.97
CA HIS A 370 -14.40 10.49 -5.92
C HIS A 370 -15.30 10.75 -7.14
N ASP A 371 -16.05 9.73 -7.60
CA ASP A 371 -17.02 9.86 -8.69
C ASP A 371 -18.19 10.76 -8.34
N ASN A 372 -18.57 10.81 -7.05
CA ASN A 372 -19.61 11.73 -6.60
C ASN A 372 -19.25 13.20 -6.83
N PHE A 373 -17.95 13.54 -6.71
CA PHE A 373 -17.47 14.91 -6.90
C PHE A 373 -17.37 15.34 -8.37
N ARG A 374 -17.21 14.39 -9.30
CA ARG A 374 -17.13 14.68 -10.75
C ARG A 374 -18.46 14.54 -11.48
N THR A 375 -19.49 13.93 -10.87
CA THR A 375 -20.79 13.70 -11.50
C THR A 375 -21.64 14.97 -11.48
N GLN A 376 -22.16 15.39 -12.67
CA GLN A 376 -23.07 16.51 -12.82
C GLN A 376 -24.49 16.14 -12.43
N ASP A 377 -25.28 17.11 -11.96
CA ASP A 377 -26.67 16.88 -11.57
C ASP A 377 -27.56 16.53 -12.78
N SER A 378 -27.21 17.00 -13.99
CA SER A 378 -27.89 16.66 -15.26
C SER A 378 -27.76 15.18 -15.66
N GLN A 379 -26.80 14.45 -15.08
CA GLN A 379 -26.57 13.02 -15.34
C GLN A 379 -27.32 12.11 -14.37
N LEU A 380 -28.07 12.68 -13.42
CA LEU A 380 -28.77 11.91 -12.40
C LEU A 380 -30.07 11.33 -12.96
N ASP A 381 -30.40 10.10 -12.50
CA ASP A 381 -31.70 9.48 -12.78
C ASP A 381 -32.83 10.31 -12.09
N PRO A 382 -33.77 10.92 -12.83
CA PRO A 382 -34.81 11.74 -12.24
C PRO A 382 -35.73 10.97 -11.27
N ASP A 383 -35.88 9.66 -11.50
CA ASP A 383 -36.75 8.79 -10.70
C ASP A 383 -36.07 8.28 -9.44
N CYS A 384 -34.79 8.60 -9.26
CA CYS A 384 -34.00 8.12 -8.12
C CYS A 384 -33.96 9.16 -7.00
N LYS A 385 -34.22 8.72 -5.76
CA LYS A 385 -34.05 9.56 -4.56
C LYS A 385 -32.61 9.51 -4.09
N TYR A 386 -31.95 10.67 -4.03
CA TYR A 386 -30.58 10.81 -3.55
C TYR A 386 -30.57 11.46 -2.17
N LEU A 387 -29.83 10.88 -1.21
CA LEU A 387 -29.66 11.48 0.12
C LEU A 387 -28.66 12.64 0.11
N TRP A 388 -27.57 12.50 -0.63
CA TRP A 388 -26.49 13.49 -0.70
C TRP A 388 -26.16 13.87 -2.14
N LYS A 389 -26.62 15.05 -2.54
CA LYS A 389 -26.41 15.61 -3.88
C LYS A 389 -25.25 16.61 -3.98
N LYS A 390 -24.51 16.85 -2.88
CA LYS A 390 -23.38 17.78 -2.92
C LYS A 390 -22.13 17.14 -3.52
N PRO A 391 -21.26 17.91 -4.20
CA PRO A 391 -21.45 19.31 -4.63
C PRO A 391 -22.47 19.42 -5.78
N ARG A 392 -23.12 20.57 -5.94
CA ARG A 392 -24.02 20.82 -7.07
C ARG A 392 -23.26 20.90 -8.39
N ASN A 393 -22.11 21.62 -8.38
CA ASN A 393 -21.22 21.71 -9.53
C ASN A 393 -20.15 20.64 -9.45
N CYS A 394 -19.86 19.95 -10.55
CA CYS A 394 -18.79 18.98 -10.63
C CYS A 394 -17.41 19.68 -10.51
N TYR A 395 -16.45 18.99 -9.91
CA TYR A 395 -15.07 19.43 -9.90
C TYR A 395 -14.29 18.77 -11.03
N HIS A 396 -13.30 19.48 -11.54
CA HIS A 396 -12.33 18.93 -12.47
C HIS A 396 -11.51 17.82 -11.78
N GLU A 397 -11.17 16.79 -12.52
CA GLU A 397 -10.50 15.59 -12.01
C GLU A 397 -9.18 15.91 -11.27
N SER A 398 -8.33 16.74 -11.86
CA SER A 398 -7.06 17.15 -11.22
C SER A 398 -7.26 17.86 -9.87
N LYS A 399 -8.35 18.63 -9.73
CA LYS A 399 -8.68 19.29 -8.46
C LYS A 399 -9.10 18.29 -7.39
N ILE A 400 -9.80 17.23 -7.77
CA ILE A 400 -10.19 16.16 -6.86
C ILE A 400 -8.94 15.40 -6.43
N THR A 401 -8.10 14.98 -7.37
CA THR A 401 -6.83 14.27 -7.11
C THR A 401 -5.95 15.03 -6.11
N ILE A 402 -5.70 16.33 -6.34
CA ILE A 402 -4.87 17.14 -5.43
C ILE A 402 -5.50 17.23 -4.03
N ARG A 403 -6.82 17.38 -3.92
CA ARG A 403 -7.50 17.42 -2.62
C ARG A 403 -7.37 16.10 -1.87
N PHE A 404 -7.44 14.97 -2.57
CA PHE A 404 -7.22 13.66 -1.97
C PHE A 404 -5.77 13.50 -1.49
N TRP A 405 -4.77 13.98 -2.21
CA TRP A 405 -3.38 14.02 -1.75
C TRP A 405 -3.22 14.84 -0.48
N ILE A 406 -3.84 16.04 -0.42
CA ILE A 406 -3.80 16.90 0.77
C ILE A 406 -4.40 16.17 1.98
N VAL A 407 -5.57 15.52 1.81
CA VAL A 407 -6.19 14.74 2.88
C VAL A 407 -5.28 13.57 3.30
N THR A 408 -4.67 12.85 2.34
CA THR A 408 -3.73 11.77 2.66
C THR A 408 -2.50 12.27 3.42
N ILE A 409 -1.96 13.45 3.10
CA ILE A 409 -0.85 14.08 3.86
C ILE A 409 -1.29 14.35 5.31
N ILE A 410 -2.50 14.89 5.51
CA ILE A 410 -3.04 15.15 6.86
C ILE A 410 -3.19 13.84 7.63
N LEU A 411 -3.72 12.79 7.00
CA LEU A 411 -3.90 11.48 7.62
C LEU A 411 -2.55 10.81 7.95
N ALA A 412 -1.55 10.95 7.07
CA ALA A 412 -0.20 10.46 7.30
C ALA A 412 0.47 11.17 8.49
N ALA A 413 0.36 12.51 8.55
CA ALA A 413 0.84 13.29 9.69
C ALA A 413 0.12 12.90 10.99
N LEU A 414 -1.21 12.77 10.95
CA LEU A 414 -2.00 12.31 12.09
C LEU A 414 -1.56 10.92 12.56
N THR A 415 -1.32 9.99 11.64
CA THR A 415 -0.84 8.64 11.98
C THR A 415 0.49 8.67 12.74
N ILE A 416 1.43 9.51 12.31
CA ILE A 416 2.72 9.66 12.99
C ILE A 416 2.54 10.32 14.36
N ILE A 417 1.66 11.34 14.47
CA ILE A 417 1.36 12.02 15.72
C ILE A 417 0.75 11.07 16.75
N THR A 418 -0.11 10.12 16.31
CA THR A 418 -0.75 9.16 17.25
C THR A 418 0.25 8.30 18.01
N LEU A 419 1.47 8.09 17.48
CA LEU A 419 2.53 7.38 18.19
C LEU A 419 3.09 8.16 19.38
N LYS A 420 2.90 9.49 19.42
CA LYS A 420 3.41 10.36 20.49
C LYS A 420 2.33 10.78 21.50
N ILE A 421 1.05 10.64 21.15
CA ILE A 421 -0.06 10.96 22.06
C ILE A 421 -0.11 9.89 23.15
N ARG A 422 0.25 10.29 24.37
CA ARG A 422 0.28 9.45 25.57
C ARG A 422 -0.98 9.63 26.42
#